data_bec229a8e434b383cee0448bb7ebc669
#
_entry.id   bec229a8e434b383cee0448bb7ebc669
#
_cell.length_a   1.000
_cell.length_b   1.000
_cell.length_c   1.000
_cell.angle_alpha   90.00
_cell.angle_beta   90.00
_cell.angle_gamma   90.00
#
_symmetry.space_group_name_H-M   'P 1'
#
loop_
_entity.id
_entity.type
_entity.pdbx_description
1 polymer ?
#
loop_
_entity_poly.entity_id
_entity_poly.type
_entity_poly.pdbx_seq_one_letter_code
_entity_poly.pdbx_strand_id
1 'polypeptide(L)'
;MRFQFLHTHLSQAGVSSAPEIDVVGAFTGGGTFPLNYTDDNRSEFQDNLTLLRGAHSIKLGGRLRDESLTQQSTTNFNGRFIFSGIPGDDAAIDVYRQNQLLAAQGLSQGEIAALGFGPSEFLLTRGNPHAKVNVFDAGLYVQDDWRRKPNVTLAAGLRFEAQSGIADHADWAPRVAVAWAPKGRAGRNPKTVIRAASGLFYDRFVANLLMNATLLDGINQTQYIVRNPSFYPNIPDPAELTAQPIRYQVDSALQVPYILQSAAGIEHQLPHGMSFAVNYANTRGVHQLLTRDINAPLPTAFNSLGEAIGPRPFGSVTGDIYQYEGSGVFRQNQLVVSFNARLNGRVSLFGYYILNKAMSDTDGPGTMPSSPYDLRSDYGRAAFDFRHRGFVSATTMLPFKIRMAPFIFLQSGLPYNVTSGVDTNGDGNPNDDRPAFAQNLSRPTVIDRPGFGAFDTAPGTLPNAVLVPRNYLEGPGIVSLTVRVSRSWSFGSSGRGAGNTGSDEIRGGDAIRNGGLSGGSSQSGLAGVNGGIATAHRYALTLTASFRNALNNVNPALPIGNLSSPFFGRSVALNTFGPLPGAGPNAGAGNRHIELQARLTF
;
A
#
# COMPACT_ATOMS: atom_id res chain seq x y z
N MET A 1 -23.69 17.79 -13.52
CA MET A 1 -24.38 16.60 -13.01
C MET A 1 -23.77 15.37 -13.63
N ARG A 2 -23.42 14.35 -12.83
CA ARG A 2 -22.85 13.07 -13.28
C ARG A 2 -23.48 11.95 -12.46
N PHE A 3 -23.92 10.90 -13.14
CA PHE A 3 -24.29 9.64 -12.52
C PHE A 3 -23.36 8.55 -13.02
N GLN A 4 -22.93 7.65 -12.12
CA GLN A 4 -22.13 6.49 -12.45
C GLN A 4 -22.70 5.28 -11.74
N PHE A 5 -22.86 4.19 -12.46
CA PHE A 5 -23.11 2.86 -11.89
C PHE A 5 -21.95 1.94 -12.27
N LEU A 6 -21.44 1.21 -11.30
CA LEU A 6 -20.38 0.21 -11.48
C LEU A 6 -20.85 -1.09 -10.86
N HIS A 7 -20.84 -2.16 -11.63
CA HIS A 7 -21.02 -3.52 -11.15
C HIS A 7 -19.75 -4.30 -11.39
N THR A 8 -19.26 -4.94 -10.34
CA THR A 8 -18.07 -5.81 -10.39
C THR A 8 -18.46 -7.16 -9.83
N HIS A 9 -18.29 -8.21 -10.63
CA HIS A 9 -18.42 -9.60 -10.20
C HIS A 9 -17.05 -10.26 -10.24
N LEU A 10 -16.62 -10.81 -9.11
CA LEU A 10 -15.38 -11.60 -8.99
C LEU A 10 -15.76 -12.98 -8.47
N SER A 11 -15.37 -14.02 -9.19
CA SER A 11 -15.55 -15.41 -8.77
C SER A 11 -14.23 -16.16 -8.82
N GLN A 12 -13.93 -16.92 -7.77
CA GLN A 12 -12.71 -17.69 -7.61
C GLN A 12 -13.10 -19.10 -7.18
N ALA A 13 -12.80 -20.09 -8.01
CA ALA A 13 -12.95 -21.50 -7.67
C ALA A 13 -11.64 -22.04 -7.10
N GLY A 14 -11.72 -22.83 -6.05
CA GLY A 14 -10.56 -23.54 -5.50
C GLY A 14 -10.09 -24.63 -6.48
N VAL A 15 -8.79 -24.80 -6.54
CA VAL A 15 -8.16 -25.82 -7.42
C VAL A 15 -8.11 -27.21 -6.79
N SER A 16 -8.38 -27.30 -5.49
CA SER A 16 -8.31 -28.54 -4.71
C SER A 16 -9.29 -28.47 -3.54
N SER A 17 -9.87 -29.61 -3.17
CA SER A 17 -10.64 -29.80 -1.95
C SER A 17 -9.78 -30.32 -0.78
N ALA A 18 -8.52 -30.68 -1.04
CA ALA A 18 -7.58 -31.04 0.01
C ALA A 18 -7.22 -29.79 0.83
N PRO A 19 -6.90 -29.95 2.14
CA PRO A 19 -6.41 -28.85 2.96
C PRO A 19 -5.22 -28.15 2.32
N GLU A 20 -5.09 -26.86 2.55
CA GLU A 20 -3.88 -26.15 2.17
C GLU A 20 -2.73 -26.53 3.11
N ILE A 21 -1.58 -26.78 2.52
CA ILE A 21 -0.31 -26.98 3.21
C ILE A 21 0.57 -25.80 2.83
N ASP A 22 0.86 -24.93 3.79
CA ASP A 22 1.73 -23.78 3.63
C ASP A 22 3.06 -24.05 4.35
N VAL A 23 4.11 -24.27 3.58
CA VAL A 23 5.47 -24.40 4.10
C VAL A 23 6.16 -23.04 3.91
N VAL A 24 6.26 -22.27 4.99
CA VAL A 24 6.63 -20.85 4.98
C VAL A 24 7.96 -20.62 4.25
N GLY A 25 7.91 -19.80 3.21
CA GLY A 25 9.09 -19.46 2.40
C GLY A 25 9.54 -20.56 1.44
N ALA A 26 8.79 -21.66 1.29
CA ALA A 26 9.14 -22.77 0.39
C ALA A 26 8.05 -23.02 -0.68
N PHE A 27 6.86 -23.45 -0.28
CA PHE A 27 5.76 -23.71 -1.21
C PHE A 27 4.40 -23.69 -0.51
N THR A 28 3.34 -23.56 -1.31
CA THR A 28 1.95 -23.76 -0.91
C THR A 28 1.30 -24.78 -1.82
N GLY A 29 0.62 -25.79 -1.25
CA GLY A 29 -0.11 -26.83 -1.97
C GLY A 29 -1.52 -27.02 -1.42
N GLY A 30 -2.42 -27.74 -2.12
CA GLY A 30 -3.81 -27.91 -1.72
C GLY A 30 -4.67 -26.70 -2.06
N GLY A 31 -5.69 -26.43 -1.27
CA GLY A 31 -6.56 -25.26 -1.43
C GLY A 31 -7.33 -24.90 -0.17
N THR A 32 -7.44 -23.60 0.13
CA THR A 32 -8.12 -23.11 1.34
C THR A 32 -9.63 -23.09 1.20
N PHE A 33 -10.17 -22.99 -0.01
CA PHE A 33 -11.61 -22.78 -0.25
C PHE A 33 -12.13 -23.51 -1.49
N PRO A 34 -13.41 -23.92 -1.50
CA PRO A 34 -14.08 -24.47 -2.68
C PRO A 34 -14.51 -23.40 -3.68
N LEU A 35 -15.16 -22.31 -3.22
CA LEU A 35 -15.66 -21.25 -4.07
C LEU A 35 -15.88 -19.97 -3.29
N ASN A 36 -15.25 -18.90 -3.74
CA ASN A 36 -15.52 -17.55 -3.27
C ASN A 36 -16.12 -16.71 -4.41
N TYR A 37 -17.08 -15.83 -4.10
CA TYR A 37 -17.49 -14.79 -5.03
C TYR A 37 -17.77 -13.47 -4.30
N THR A 38 -17.66 -12.39 -5.05
CA THR A 38 -17.95 -11.04 -4.58
C THR A 38 -18.71 -10.29 -5.67
N ASP A 39 -19.87 -9.76 -5.32
CA ASP A 39 -20.67 -8.85 -6.13
C ASP A 39 -20.65 -7.47 -5.48
N ASP A 40 -20.11 -6.50 -6.18
CA ASP A 40 -19.98 -5.12 -5.73
C ASP A 40 -20.74 -4.20 -6.69
N ASN A 41 -21.82 -3.62 -6.18
CA ASN A 41 -22.67 -2.67 -6.90
C ASN A 41 -22.49 -1.28 -6.30
N ARG A 42 -22.01 -0.34 -7.09
CA ARG A 42 -21.77 1.05 -6.69
C ARG A 42 -22.57 2.01 -7.54
N SER A 43 -23.35 2.84 -6.90
CA SER A 43 -24.05 3.97 -7.53
C SER A 43 -23.47 5.27 -7.00
N GLU A 44 -23.03 6.17 -7.87
CA GLU A 44 -22.52 7.48 -7.48
C GLU A 44 -23.25 8.58 -8.25
N PHE A 45 -23.78 9.54 -7.51
CA PHE A 45 -24.34 10.77 -8.03
C PHE A 45 -23.48 11.94 -7.58
N GLN A 46 -23.08 12.79 -8.52
CA GLN A 46 -22.28 13.98 -8.26
C GLN A 46 -22.81 15.18 -9.04
N ASP A 47 -22.92 16.31 -8.37
CA ASP A 47 -23.20 17.59 -9.01
C ASP A 47 -22.23 18.68 -8.54
N ASN A 48 -21.85 19.55 -9.47
CA ASN A 48 -20.92 20.65 -9.21
C ASN A 48 -21.40 21.90 -9.94
N LEU A 49 -21.56 22.99 -9.20
CA LEU A 49 -21.93 24.30 -9.70
C LEU A 49 -20.74 25.26 -9.51
N THR A 50 -20.39 26.01 -10.55
CA THR A 50 -19.40 27.06 -10.47
C THR A 50 -20.05 28.40 -10.79
N LEU A 51 -19.95 29.34 -9.86
CA LEU A 51 -20.46 30.71 -9.97
C LEU A 51 -19.28 31.68 -10.05
N LEU A 52 -19.21 32.43 -11.15
CA LEU A 52 -18.23 33.48 -11.35
C LEU A 52 -18.85 34.84 -11.02
N ARG A 53 -18.34 35.53 -9.99
CA ARG A 53 -18.83 36.85 -9.58
C ARG A 53 -17.68 37.81 -9.30
N GLY A 54 -17.38 38.66 -10.25
CA GLY A 54 -16.27 39.62 -10.13
C GLY A 54 -14.93 38.88 -9.94
N ALA A 55 -14.29 39.06 -8.82
CA ALA A 55 -13.03 38.45 -8.48
C ALA A 55 -13.16 37.05 -7.81
N HIS A 56 -14.38 36.56 -7.60
CA HIS A 56 -14.69 35.32 -6.92
C HIS A 56 -15.06 34.22 -7.91
N SER A 57 -14.56 33.02 -7.66
CA SER A 57 -14.96 31.78 -8.33
C SER A 57 -15.44 30.80 -7.25
N ILE A 58 -16.75 30.86 -6.98
CA ILE A 58 -17.39 30.04 -5.95
C ILE A 58 -17.79 28.71 -6.56
N LYS A 59 -17.36 27.61 -5.94
CA LYS A 59 -17.71 26.24 -6.31
C LYS A 59 -18.53 25.61 -5.20
N LEU A 60 -19.68 25.07 -5.57
CA LEU A 60 -20.57 24.31 -4.70
C LEU A 60 -20.71 22.92 -5.29
N GLY A 61 -20.75 21.91 -4.48
CA GLY A 61 -20.97 20.57 -5.01
C GLY A 61 -21.38 19.57 -3.94
N GLY A 62 -21.91 18.48 -4.42
CA GLY A 62 -22.31 17.35 -3.59
C GLY A 62 -22.03 16.03 -4.29
N ARG A 63 -21.83 15.00 -3.48
CA ARG A 63 -21.70 13.62 -3.92
C ARG A 63 -22.48 12.72 -2.97
N LEU A 64 -23.23 11.81 -3.55
CA LEU A 64 -23.91 10.73 -2.86
C LEU A 64 -23.39 9.42 -3.48
N ARG A 65 -23.02 8.47 -2.65
CA ARG A 65 -22.59 7.15 -3.09
C ARG A 65 -23.27 6.08 -2.25
N ASP A 66 -23.77 5.08 -2.93
CA ASP A 66 -24.27 3.85 -2.35
C ASP A 66 -23.44 2.68 -2.86
N GLU A 67 -22.97 1.84 -1.96
CA GLU A 67 -22.17 0.66 -2.24
C GLU A 67 -22.83 -0.55 -1.56
N SER A 68 -23.28 -1.51 -2.38
CA SER A 68 -23.87 -2.76 -1.93
C SER A 68 -22.93 -3.90 -2.27
N LEU A 69 -22.27 -4.45 -1.24
CA LEU A 69 -21.31 -5.52 -1.34
C LEU A 69 -21.95 -6.82 -0.83
N THR A 70 -22.05 -7.82 -1.71
CA THR A 70 -22.48 -9.19 -1.37
C THR A 70 -21.31 -10.13 -1.56
N GLN A 71 -21.04 -10.97 -0.58
CA GLN A 71 -19.93 -11.90 -0.62
C GLN A 71 -20.33 -13.30 -0.17
N GLN A 72 -19.82 -14.30 -0.88
CA GLN A 72 -19.67 -15.65 -0.37
C GLN A 72 -18.18 -15.88 -0.11
N SER A 73 -17.83 -16.14 1.14
CA SER A 73 -16.45 -16.47 1.53
C SER A 73 -16.40 -17.82 2.21
N THR A 74 -15.70 -18.75 1.57
CA THR A 74 -15.41 -20.08 2.11
C THR A 74 -13.91 -20.22 2.41
N THR A 75 -13.24 -19.11 2.67
CA THR A 75 -11.80 -19.08 3.01
C THR A 75 -11.52 -19.94 4.25
N ASN A 76 -10.51 -20.77 4.17
CA ASN A 76 -10.14 -21.78 5.17
C ASN A 76 -11.21 -22.85 5.46
N PHE A 77 -12.22 -23.03 4.61
CA PHE A 77 -13.22 -24.11 4.79
C PHE A 77 -12.61 -25.49 4.55
N ASN A 78 -11.60 -25.59 3.68
CA ASN A 78 -10.85 -26.84 3.49
C ASN A 78 -9.78 -27.05 4.58
N GLY A 79 -9.58 -26.08 5.49
CA GLY A 79 -8.48 -26.07 6.45
C GLY A 79 -7.14 -25.69 5.84
N ARG A 80 -6.24 -25.16 6.66
CA ARG A 80 -4.89 -24.76 6.27
C ARG A 80 -3.91 -25.16 7.36
N PHE A 81 -2.91 -25.96 7.01
CA PHE A 81 -1.78 -26.32 7.87
C PHE A 81 -0.57 -25.47 7.52
N ILE A 82 0.02 -24.85 8.51
CA ILE A 82 1.21 -24.00 8.35
C ILE A 82 2.39 -24.69 9.01
N PHE A 83 3.46 -24.89 8.24
CA PHE A 83 4.74 -25.35 8.73
C PHE A 83 5.68 -24.14 8.82
N SER A 84 6.04 -23.74 10.02
CA SER A 84 7.05 -22.73 10.30
C SER A 84 8.39 -23.40 10.58
N GLY A 85 9.50 -22.64 10.39
CA GLY A 85 10.81 -23.10 10.83
C GLY A 85 10.96 -23.00 12.36
N ILE A 86 11.95 -23.72 12.90
CA ILE A 86 12.36 -23.63 14.29
C ILE A 86 13.35 -22.46 14.40
N PRO A 87 13.10 -21.43 15.21
CA PRO A 87 13.97 -20.29 15.33
C PRO A 87 15.41 -20.70 15.70
N GLY A 88 16.35 -20.31 14.85
CA GLY A 88 17.79 -20.59 15.06
C GLY A 88 18.26 -22.00 14.67
N ASP A 89 17.35 -22.88 14.24
CA ASP A 89 17.63 -24.29 13.94
C ASP A 89 17.14 -24.66 12.52
N ASP A 90 16.00 -25.33 12.39
CA ASP A 90 15.53 -25.87 11.11
C ASP A 90 14.66 -24.89 10.30
N ALA A 91 14.82 -24.92 8.98
CA ALA A 91 13.91 -24.22 8.06
C ALA A 91 12.53 -24.89 8.00
N ALA A 92 11.48 -24.14 7.65
CA ALA A 92 10.13 -24.70 7.48
C ALA A 92 10.08 -25.91 6.54
N ILE A 93 10.88 -25.87 5.45
CA ILE A 93 10.98 -26.99 4.50
C ILE A 93 11.66 -28.22 5.14
N ASP A 94 12.59 -28.00 6.06
CA ASP A 94 13.27 -29.11 6.74
C ASP A 94 12.35 -29.71 7.82
N VAL A 95 11.61 -28.88 8.55
CA VAL A 95 10.54 -29.32 9.47
C VAL A 95 9.51 -30.16 8.71
N TYR A 96 9.03 -29.69 7.54
CA TYR A 96 8.10 -30.42 6.70
C TYR A 96 8.69 -31.75 6.20
N ARG A 97 9.96 -31.75 5.76
CA ARG A 97 10.66 -32.94 5.32
C ARG A 97 10.82 -33.98 6.44
N GLN A 98 11.20 -33.53 7.64
CA GLN A 98 11.31 -34.39 8.82
C GLN A 98 9.96 -34.97 9.22
N ASN A 99 8.89 -34.19 9.17
CA ASN A 99 7.53 -34.67 9.38
C ASN A 99 7.21 -35.86 8.46
N GLN A 100 7.47 -35.73 7.14
CA GLN A 100 7.21 -36.78 6.17
C GLN A 100 8.08 -38.04 6.41
N LEU A 101 9.35 -37.84 6.76
CA LEU A 101 10.26 -38.94 7.06
C LEU A 101 9.86 -39.73 8.31
N LEU A 102 9.51 -39.03 9.39
CA LEU A 102 9.09 -39.66 10.65
C LEU A 102 7.72 -40.36 10.50
N ALA A 103 6.79 -39.78 9.76
CA ALA A 103 5.54 -40.42 9.40
C ALA A 103 5.75 -41.71 8.58
N ALA A 104 6.68 -41.70 7.61
CA ALA A 104 7.06 -42.89 6.85
C ALA A 104 7.72 -43.98 7.71
N GLN A 105 8.33 -43.62 8.84
CA GLN A 105 8.86 -44.53 9.86
C GLN A 105 7.80 -45.08 10.80
N GLY A 106 6.53 -44.63 10.67
CA GLY A 106 5.40 -45.12 11.43
C GLY A 106 5.09 -44.36 12.72
N LEU A 107 5.72 -43.18 12.97
CA LEU A 107 5.36 -42.32 14.10
C LEU A 107 3.99 -41.69 13.86
N SER A 108 3.22 -41.56 14.90
CA SER A 108 1.97 -40.78 14.89
C SER A 108 2.25 -39.27 14.77
N GLN A 109 1.32 -38.54 14.23
CA GLN A 109 1.47 -37.07 14.11
C GLN A 109 1.59 -36.39 15.48
N GLY A 110 0.97 -36.95 16.53
CA GLY A 110 1.14 -36.44 17.90
C GLY A 110 2.58 -36.60 18.41
N GLU A 111 3.23 -37.74 18.14
CA GLU A 111 4.64 -37.96 18.48
C GLU A 111 5.55 -37.03 17.67
N ILE A 112 5.27 -36.85 16.37
CA ILE A 112 6.02 -35.96 15.50
C ILE A 112 5.90 -34.52 15.96
N ALA A 113 4.69 -34.07 16.33
CA ALA A 113 4.46 -32.73 16.87
C ALA A 113 5.20 -32.52 18.21
N ALA A 114 5.22 -33.55 19.08
CA ALA A 114 5.96 -33.52 20.35
C ALA A 114 7.49 -33.42 20.13
N LEU A 115 8.00 -33.90 19.01
CA LEU A 115 9.40 -33.74 18.59
C LEU A 115 9.70 -32.37 17.93
N GLY A 116 8.68 -31.51 17.73
CA GLY A 116 8.82 -30.20 17.10
C GLY A 116 8.74 -30.22 15.56
N PHE A 117 8.44 -31.35 14.92
CA PHE A 117 8.36 -31.46 13.47
C PHE A 117 6.91 -31.52 12.92
N GLY A 118 5.91 -31.15 13.73
CA GLY A 118 4.53 -30.96 13.29
C GLY A 118 4.30 -29.61 12.60
N PRO A 119 3.10 -29.39 12.02
CA PRO A 119 2.67 -28.05 11.66
C PRO A 119 2.66 -27.14 12.91
N SER A 120 3.11 -25.92 12.75
CA SER A 120 3.06 -24.92 13.85
C SER A 120 1.63 -24.45 14.12
N GLU A 121 0.80 -24.46 13.07
CA GLU A 121 -0.55 -23.88 13.16
C GLU A 121 -1.51 -24.55 12.18
N PHE A 122 -2.77 -24.63 12.56
CA PHE A 122 -3.88 -25.04 11.71
C PHE A 122 -5.01 -24.03 11.80
N LEU A 123 -5.51 -23.56 10.66
CA LEU A 123 -6.62 -22.64 10.54
C LEU A 123 -7.83 -23.33 9.92
N LEU A 124 -9.01 -23.11 10.51
CA LEU A 124 -10.28 -23.63 10.02
C LEU A 124 -11.36 -22.58 10.18
N THR A 125 -12.17 -22.36 9.16
CA THR A 125 -13.37 -21.51 9.24
C THR A 125 -14.60 -22.36 8.99
N ARG A 126 -15.66 -22.11 9.75
CA ARG A 126 -16.97 -22.79 9.61
C ARG A 126 -18.09 -21.79 9.82
N GLY A 127 -19.26 -22.08 9.23
CA GLY A 127 -20.47 -21.29 9.36
C GLY A 127 -21.10 -20.91 8.05
N ASN A 128 -21.92 -19.88 8.06
CA ASN A 128 -22.59 -19.35 6.88
C ASN A 128 -21.62 -18.50 6.04
N PRO A 129 -21.30 -18.89 4.79
CA PRO A 129 -20.35 -18.14 3.98
C PRO A 129 -20.91 -16.86 3.37
N HIS A 130 -22.23 -16.62 3.48
CA HIS A 130 -22.91 -15.52 2.80
C HIS A 130 -23.12 -14.34 3.73
N ALA A 131 -22.70 -13.15 3.28
CA ALA A 131 -23.03 -11.90 3.92
C ALA A 131 -23.27 -10.80 2.90
N LYS A 132 -23.98 -9.76 3.33
CA LYS A 132 -24.22 -8.54 2.56
C LYS A 132 -24.07 -7.33 3.46
N VAL A 133 -23.34 -6.32 2.98
CA VAL A 133 -23.23 -5.02 3.64
C VAL A 133 -23.59 -3.91 2.66
N ASN A 134 -24.19 -2.85 3.18
CA ASN A 134 -24.50 -1.65 2.42
C ASN A 134 -23.83 -0.46 3.12
N VAL A 135 -23.12 0.35 2.33
CA VAL A 135 -22.47 1.55 2.81
C VAL A 135 -22.94 2.73 1.97
N PHE A 136 -23.53 3.70 2.63
CA PHE A 136 -23.93 4.96 2.02
C PHE A 136 -22.98 6.06 2.50
N ASP A 137 -22.46 6.88 1.58
CA ASP A 137 -21.68 8.06 1.91
C ASP A 137 -22.19 9.31 1.19
N ALA A 138 -22.17 10.42 1.90
CA ALA A 138 -22.57 11.73 1.41
C ALA A 138 -21.47 12.75 1.67
N GLY A 139 -21.24 13.62 0.71
CA GLY A 139 -20.30 14.72 0.83
C GLY A 139 -20.83 15.98 0.20
N LEU A 140 -20.75 17.09 0.93
CA LEU A 140 -21.12 18.44 0.45
C LEU A 140 -19.91 19.35 0.58
N TYR A 141 -19.74 20.30 -0.33
CA TYR A 141 -18.65 21.27 -0.19
C TYR A 141 -19.02 22.64 -0.77
N VAL A 142 -18.34 23.64 -0.20
CA VAL A 142 -18.28 25.01 -0.70
C VAL A 142 -16.83 25.46 -0.73
N GLN A 143 -16.43 26.11 -1.81
CA GLN A 143 -15.08 26.67 -1.96
C GLN A 143 -15.17 27.99 -2.71
N ASP A 144 -14.38 28.98 -2.30
CA ASP A 144 -14.18 30.24 -3.02
C ASP A 144 -12.71 30.42 -3.39
N ASP A 145 -12.45 30.64 -4.67
CA ASP A 145 -11.15 31.08 -5.18
C ASP A 145 -11.23 32.60 -5.45
N TRP A 146 -10.80 33.40 -4.49
CA TRP A 146 -10.84 34.84 -4.54
C TRP A 146 -9.57 35.45 -5.11
N ARG A 147 -9.66 35.99 -6.33
CA ARG A 147 -8.57 36.77 -6.95
C ARG A 147 -8.51 38.17 -6.38
N ARG A 148 -7.97 38.32 -5.16
CA ARG A 148 -7.91 39.60 -4.43
C ARG A 148 -7.14 40.67 -5.19
N LYS A 149 -6.07 40.30 -5.90
CA LYS A 149 -5.27 41.15 -6.81
C LYS A 149 -4.87 40.31 -8.03
N PRO A 150 -4.48 40.92 -9.16
CA PRO A 150 -4.04 40.19 -10.34
C PRO A 150 -2.91 39.15 -10.07
N ASN A 151 -2.15 39.38 -9.01
CA ASN A 151 -1.01 38.56 -8.61
C ASN A 151 -1.20 37.87 -7.25
N VAL A 152 -2.39 37.90 -6.65
CA VAL A 152 -2.71 37.24 -5.36
C VAL A 152 -4.07 36.57 -5.47
N THR A 153 -4.07 35.27 -5.28
CA THR A 153 -5.28 34.45 -5.15
C THR A 153 -5.32 33.83 -3.76
N LEU A 154 -6.45 33.96 -3.08
CA LEU A 154 -6.77 33.30 -1.82
C LEU A 154 -7.85 32.26 -2.11
N ALA A 155 -7.71 31.08 -1.55
CA ALA A 155 -8.75 30.05 -1.63
C ALA A 155 -9.13 29.61 -0.21
N ALA A 156 -10.44 29.47 0.04
CA ALA A 156 -10.97 28.91 1.27
C ALA A 156 -12.13 27.97 0.92
N GLY A 157 -12.23 26.86 1.61
CA GLY A 157 -13.28 25.89 1.38
C GLY A 157 -13.61 25.09 2.64
N LEU A 158 -14.83 24.61 2.70
CA LEU A 158 -15.31 23.72 3.72
C LEU A 158 -16.00 22.53 3.04
N ARG A 159 -15.67 21.34 3.49
CA ARG A 159 -16.34 20.11 3.06
C ARG A 159 -16.91 19.42 4.28
N PHE A 160 -18.11 18.89 4.14
CA PHE A 160 -18.77 18.02 5.09
C PHE A 160 -18.88 16.62 4.47
N GLU A 161 -18.51 15.61 5.23
CA GLU A 161 -18.64 14.19 4.82
C GLU A 161 -19.35 13.42 5.93
N ALA A 162 -20.12 12.41 5.52
CA ALA A 162 -20.80 11.49 6.41
C ALA A 162 -20.85 10.11 5.76
N GLN A 163 -20.72 9.06 6.56
CA GLN A 163 -20.75 7.68 6.12
C GLN A 163 -21.61 6.84 7.05
N SER A 164 -22.36 5.86 6.50
CA SER A 164 -23.03 4.83 7.28
C SER A 164 -22.06 3.69 7.62
N GLY A 165 -22.46 2.81 8.57
CA GLY A 165 -21.69 1.62 8.95
C GLY A 165 -20.67 1.85 10.05
N ILE A 166 -20.46 3.09 10.49
CA ILE A 166 -19.62 3.50 11.62
C ILE A 166 -20.34 4.58 12.43
N ALA A 167 -19.86 4.87 13.63
CA ALA A 167 -20.49 5.86 14.52
C ALA A 167 -20.20 7.32 14.14
N ASP A 168 -19.13 7.57 13.40
CA ASP A 168 -18.72 8.92 12.99
C ASP A 168 -19.48 9.36 11.73
N HIS A 169 -20.27 10.44 11.85
CA HIS A 169 -21.15 10.91 10.80
C HIS A 169 -21.00 12.41 10.51
N ALA A 170 -19.99 13.10 11.08
CA ALA A 170 -19.92 14.56 11.02
C ALA A 170 -18.51 15.09 10.77
N ASP A 171 -17.97 14.80 9.60
CA ASP A 171 -16.60 15.10 9.24
C ASP A 171 -16.45 16.44 8.53
N TRP A 172 -15.96 17.44 9.25
CA TRP A 172 -15.73 18.78 8.72
C TRP A 172 -14.30 18.98 8.27
N ALA A 173 -14.08 19.23 6.98
CA ALA A 173 -12.78 19.36 6.34
C ALA A 173 -12.53 20.78 5.82
N PRO A 174 -12.07 21.73 6.67
CA PRO A 174 -11.66 23.06 6.26
C PRO A 174 -10.37 23.00 5.42
N ARG A 175 -10.27 23.89 4.42
CA ARG A 175 -9.11 24.02 3.53
C ARG A 175 -8.86 25.47 3.20
N VAL A 176 -7.60 25.87 3.22
CA VAL A 176 -7.17 27.23 2.86
C VAL A 176 -5.94 27.16 1.97
N ALA A 177 -5.82 28.10 1.04
CA ALA A 177 -4.64 28.22 0.20
C ALA A 177 -4.38 29.68 -0.20
N VAL A 178 -3.12 29.98 -0.49
CA VAL A 178 -2.67 31.26 -1.05
C VAL A 178 -1.72 31.00 -2.21
N ALA A 179 -1.89 31.74 -3.30
CA ALA A 179 -0.94 31.83 -4.38
C ALA A 179 -0.57 33.30 -4.62
N TRP A 180 0.72 33.57 -4.57
CA TRP A 180 1.27 34.91 -4.76
C TRP A 180 2.36 34.89 -5.83
N ALA A 181 2.18 35.72 -6.86
CA ALA A 181 3.16 35.98 -7.90
C ALA A 181 3.74 37.38 -7.71
N PRO A 182 4.94 37.55 -7.08
CA PRO A 182 5.58 38.84 -6.93
C PRO A 182 5.66 39.60 -8.26
N LYS A 183 5.37 40.90 -8.26
CA LYS A 183 5.41 41.69 -9.50
C LYS A 183 6.77 41.59 -10.16
N GLY A 184 6.79 41.25 -11.42
CA GLY A 184 7.97 41.34 -12.27
C GLY A 184 8.40 42.80 -12.46
N ARG A 185 9.60 43.00 -13.06
CA ARG A 185 10.00 44.32 -13.54
C ARG A 185 8.92 44.88 -14.47
N ALA A 186 8.76 46.20 -14.48
CA ALA A 186 7.73 46.90 -15.26
C ALA A 186 7.60 46.32 -16.68
N GLY A 187 6.37 45.92 -17.07
CA GLY A 187 6.05 45.34 -18.38
C GLY A 187 6.36 43.85 -18.59
N ARG A 188 6.83 43.12 -17.57
CA ARG A 188 7.11 41.67 -17.68
C ARG A 188 6.22 40.84 -16.78
N ASN A 189 5.80 39.68 -17.25
CA ASN A 189 5.06 38.70 -16.45
C ASN A 189 5.91 38.21 -15.26
N PRO A 190 5.26 37.96 -14.09
CA PRO A 190 5.95 37.37 -12.93
C PRO A 190 6.61 36.04 -13.28
N LYS A 191 7.88 35.88 -12.92
CA LYS A 191 8.63 34.64 -13.11
C LYS A 191 8.59 33.71 -11.91
N THR A 192 8.19 34.23 -10.75
CA THR A 192 8.14 33.49 -9.49
C THR A 192 6.70 33.39 -9.04
N VAL A 193 6.31 32.22 -8.53
CA VAL A 193 5.03 31.98 -7.86
C VAL A 193 5.32 31.28 -6.53
N ILE A 194 4.80 31.80 -5.46
CA ILE A 194 4.83 31.22 -4.12
C ILE A 194 3.43 30.71 -3.80
N ARG A 195 3.33 29.48 -3.29
CA ARG A 195 2.06 28.85 -2.90
C ARG A 195 2.19 28.30 -1.50
N ALA A 196 1.13 28.40 -0.72
CA ALA A 196 0.98 27.67 0.53
C ALA A 196 -0.47 27.21 0.66
N ALA A 197 -0.66 26.04 1.24
CA ALA A 197 -1.97 25.47 1.47
C ALA A 197 -1.96 24.63 2.75
N SER A 198 -3.11 24.56 3.42
CA SER A 198 -3.35 23.66 4.54
C SER A 198 -4.81 23.19 4.52
N GLY A 199 -5.05 21.93 4.92
CA GLY A 199 -6.41 21.42 4.96
C GLY A 199 -6.51 20.05 5.61
N LEU A 200 -7.72 19.72 6.04
CA LEU A 200 -8.12 18.42 6.52
C LEU A 200 -8.69 17.58 5.36
N PHE A 201 -8.38 16.29 5.38
CA PHE A 201 -8.84 15.31 4.38
C PHE A 201 -9.19 14.03 5.12
N TYR A 202 -10.47 13.68 5.11
CA TYR A 202 -10.94 12.44 5.68
C TYR A 202 -10.80 11.29 4.67
N ASP A 203 -10.48 10.10 5.18
CA ASP A 203 -10.56 8.86 4.43
C ASP A 203 -11.91 8.18 4.72
N ARG A 204 -12.15 7.01 4.20
CA ARG A 204 -13.37 6.24 4.41
C ARG A 204 -13.07 4.92 5.06
N PHE A 205 -13.98 4.48 5.90
CA PHE A 205 -14.01 3.10 6.33
C PHE A 205 -14.58 2.26 5.18
N VAL A 206 -13.76 1.37 4.63
CA VAL A 206 -14.09 0.65 3.40
C VAL A 206 -15.06 -0.51 3.67
N ALA A 207 -16.00 -0.74 2.74
CA ALA A 207 -17.02 -1.79 2.85
C ALA A 207 -16.44 -3.19 3.09
N ASN A 208 -15.24 -3.47 2.58
CA ASN A 208 -14.57 -4.77 2.78
C ASN A 208 -14.23 -5.06 4.25
N LEU A 209 -13.85 -4.04 5.05
CA LEU A 209 -13.59 -4.24 6.49
C LEU A 209 -14.89 -4.51 7.25
N LEU A 210 -15.96 -3.79 6.89
CA LEU A 210 -17.28 -4.04 7.45
C LEU A 210 -17.78 -5.45 7.06
N MET A 211 -17.56 -5.87 5.80
CA MET A 211 -17.87 -7.22 5.34
C MET A 211 -17.12 -8.29 6.14
N ASN A 212 -15.81 -8.09 6.35
CA ASN A 212 -15.01 -9.03 7.13
C ASN A 212 -15.50 -9.15 8.58
N ALA A 213 -15.80 -8.01 9.22
CA ALA A 213 -16.36 -7.99 10.57
C ALA A 213 -17.78 -8.60 10.63
N THR A 214 -18.54 -8.54 9.53
CA THR A 214 -19.88 -9.17 9.44
C THR A 214 -19.77 -10.68 9.22
N LEU A 215 -18.84 -11.13 8.38
CA LEU A 215 -18.65 -12.57 8.11
C LEU A 215 -18.06 -13.29 9.31
N LEU A 216 -16.97 -12.76 9.89
CA LEU A 216 -16.20 -13.39 10.96
C LEU A 216 -16.59 -12.84 12.36
N ASP A 217 -17.87 -12.61 12.59
CA ASP A 217 -18.41 -12.08 13.85
C ASP A 217 -18.53 -13.13 14.96
N GLY A 218 -18.20 -14.39 14.67
CA GLY A 218 -18.38 -15.52 15.57
C GLY A 218 -19.81 -16.08 15.59
N ILE A 219 -20.75 -15.49 14.82
CA ILE A 219 -22.14 -15.93 14.64
C ILE A 219 -22.35 -16.45 13.20
N ASN A 220 -22.01 -15.64 12.20
CA ASN A 220 -22.06 -16.05 10.80
C ASN A 220 -20.96 -17.07 10.51
N GLN A 221 -19.72 -16.71 10.79
CA GLN A 221 -18.59 -17.62 10.70
C GLN A 221 -17.73 -17.54 11.96
N THR A 222 -17.19 -18.69 12.33
CA THR A 222 -16.18 -18.81 13.36
C THR A 222 -14.89 -19.32 12.75
N GLN A 223 -13.79 -18.64 13.02
CA GLN A 223 -12.45 -19.07 12.68
C GLN A 223 -11.79 -19.71 13.91
N TYR A 224 -11.11 -20.82 13.69
CA TYR A 224 -10.37 -21.55 14.71
C TYR A 224 -8.90 -21.56 14.34
N ILE A 225 -8.03 -21.27 15.30
CA ILE A 225 -6.58 -21.47 15.21
C ILE A 225 -6.17 -22.52 16.24
N VAL A 226 -5.54 -23.60 15.77
CA VAL A 226 -4.96 -24.65 16.60
C VAL A 226 -3.45 -24.57 16.47
N ARG A 227 -2.75 -24.33 17.56
CA ARG A 227 -1.28 -24.34 17.59
C ARG A 227 -0.75 -25.76 17.80
N ASN A 228 0.33 -26.08 17.10
CA ASN A 228 0.99 -27.39 17.13
C ASN A 228 -0.01 -28.55 16.98
N PRO A 229 -0.82 -28.57 15.90
CA PRO A 229 -1.85 -29.59 15.73
C PRO A 229 -1.25 -31.00 15.61
N SER A 230 -1.82 -31.95 16.33
CA SER A 230 -1.40 -33.36 16.33
C SER A 230 -2.17 -34.24 15.34
N PHE A 231 -3.05 -33.67 14.54
CA PHE A 231 -3.99 -34.37 13.68
C PHE A 231 -3.69 -34.23 12.16
N TYR A 232 -2.57 -33.61 11.80
CA TYR A 232 -2.14 -33.50 10.39
C TYR A 232 -2.05 -34.88 9.73
N PRO A 233 -2.46 -35.05 8.46
CA PRO A 233 -3.12 -34.09 7.56
C PRO A 233 -4.66 -34.09 7.68
N ASN A 234 -5.24 -34.79 8.63
CA ASN A 234 -6.68 -34.97 8.79
C ASN A 234 -7.29 -33.78 9.51
N ILE A 235 -8.50 -33.37 9.08
CA ILE A 235 -9.24 -32.29 9.72
C ILE A 235 -10.25 -32.91 10.67
N PRO A 236 -10.18 -32.64 11.99
CA PRO A 236 -11.18 -33.12 12.95
C PRO A 236 -12.49 -32.33 12.81
N ASP A 237 -13.55 -32.85 13.41
CA ASP A 237 -14.78 -32.09 13.56
C ASP A 237 -14.51 -30.81 14.39
N PRO A 238 -15.06 -29.64 14.00
CA PRO A 238 -14.90 -28.42 14.79
C PRO A 238 -15.28 -28.56 16.28
N ALA A 239 -16.23 -29.43 16.61
CA ALA A 239 -16.61 -29.71 17.98
C ALA A 239 -15.52 -30.44 18.81
N GLU A 240 -14.58 -31.08 18.12
CA GLU A 240 -13.44 -31.79 18.75
C GLU A 240 -12.21 -30.90 18.85
N LEU A 241 -12.22 -29.70 18.22
CA LEU A 241 -11.11 -28.77 18.27
C LEU A 241 -11.04 -28.09 19.64
N THR A 242 -9.94 -28.32 20.33
CA THR A 242 -9.59 -27.57 21.55
C THR A 242 -8.96 -26.23 21.14
N ALA A 243 -9.66 -25.46 20.30
CA ALA A 243 -9.18 -24.20 19.75
C ALA A 243 -10.03 -23.04 20.25
N GLN A 244 -9.39 -21.90 20.44
CA GLN A 244 -10.12 -20.68 20.74
C GLN A 244 -10.67 -20.07 19.45
N PRO A 245 -11.94 -19.62 19.45
CA PRO A 245 -12.50 -18.95 18.29
C PRO A 245 -11.89 -17.56 18.11
N ILE A 246 -11.80 -17.12 16.86
CA ILE A 246 -11.45 -15.75 16.53
C ILE A 246 -12.67 -15.09 15.93
N ARG A 247 -12.95 -13.87 16.36
CA ARG A 247 -13.98 -13.02 15.76
C ARG A 247 -13.45 -11.64 15.45
N TYR A 248 -14.03 -11.02 14.45
CA TYR A 248 -13.74 -9.65 14.05
C TYR A 248 -14.90 -8.74 14.45
N GLN A 249 -14.59 -7.52 14.81
CA GLN A 249 -15.58 -6.48 15.06
C GLN A 249 -15.05 -5.09 14.68
N VAL A 250 -15.96 -4.14 14.50
CA VAL A 250 -15.63 -2.72 14.36
C VAL A 250 -15.81 -2.07 15.72
N ASP A 251 -14.87 -1.22 16.11
CA ASP A 251 -15.02 -0.42 17.33
C ASP A 251 -16.29 0.43 17.24
N SER A 252 -17.15 0.32 18.24
CA SER A 252 -18.40 1.09 18.32
C SER A 252 -18.18 2.60 18.38
N ALA A 253 -16.98 3.05 18.77
CA ALA A 253 -16.56 4.44 18.84
C ALA A 253 -15.58 4.82 17.72
N LEU A 254 -15.47 4.00 16.65
CA LEU A 254 -14.53 4.23 15.56
C LEU A 254 -14.73 5.61 14.94
N GLN A 255 -13.66 6.39 14.94
CA GLN A 255 -13.57 7.67 14.23
C GLN A 255 -12.87 7.48 12.90
N VAL A 256 -13.35 8.19 11.88
CA VAL A 256 -12.80 8.12 10.52
C VAL A 256 -11.35 8.65 10.49
N PRO A 257 -10.44 7.95 9.82
CA PRO A 257 -9.08 8.46 9.62
C PRO A 257 -9.09 9.79 8.88
N TYR A 258 -8.26 10.72 9.34
CA TYR A 258 -8.01 11.94 8.59
C TYR A 258 -6.54 12.33 8.55
N ILE A 259 -6.18 13.11 7.54
CA ILE A 259 -4.88 13.74 7.44
C ILE A 259 -5.01 15.27 7.46
N LEU A 260 -4.21 15.92 8.28
CA LEU A 260 -3.91 17.33 8.17
C LEU A 260 -2.68 17.49 7.28
N GLN A 261 -2.85 18.07 6.11
CA GLN A 261 -1.77 18.31 5.17
C GLN A 261 -1.51 19.82 5.03
N SER A 262 -0.26 20.21 5.24
CA SER A 262 0.21 21.59 5.02
C SER A 262 1.37 21.55 4.03
N ALA A 263 1.35 22.43 3.04
CA ALA A 263 2.39 22.51 2.04
C ALA A 263 2.73 23.95 1.70
N ALA A 264 4.01 24.19 1.41
CA ALA A 264 4.49 25.46 0.88
C ALA A 264 5.49 25.21 -0.24
N GLY A 265 5.48 26.06 -1.26
CA GLY A 265 6.36 25.90 -2.41
C GLY A 265 6.63 27.19 -3.16
N ILE A 266 7.75 27.17 -3.86
CA ILE A 266 8.18 28.22 -4.77
C ILE A 266 8.47 27.63 -6.14
N GLU A 267 7.94 28.24 -7.17
CA GLU A 267 8.23 27.93 -8.57
C GLU A 267 8.85 29.15 -9.23
N HIS A 268 9.95 28.97 -9.95
CA HIS A 268 10.65 30.04 -10.66
C HIS A 268 10.91 29.66 -12.11
N GLN A 269 10.55 30.58 -13.01
CA GLN A 269 10.86 30.46 -14.44
C GLN A 269 12.25 31.02 -14.73
N LEU A 270 13.12 30.16 -15.20
CA LEU A 270 14.47 30.46 -15.66
C LEU A 270 14.49 30.84 -17.16
N PRO A 271 15.59 31.42 -17.67
CA PRO A 271 15.75 31.64 -19.11
C PRO A 271 15.60 30.34 -19.93
N HIS A 272 15.37 30.47 -21.22
CA HIS A 272 15.28 29.36 -22.19
C HIS A 272 14.15 28.36 -21.91
N GLY A 273 13.01 28.80 -21.37
CA GLY A 273 11.85 27.93 -21.15
C GLY A 273 12.02 26.87 -20.06
N MET A 274 12.97 27.09 -19.15
CA MET A 274 13.17 26.24 -17.98
C MET A 274 12.28 26.70 -16.80
N SER A 275 11.85 25.76 -15.98
CA SER A 275 11.24 26.04 -14.67
C SER A 275 11.82 25.12 -13.59
N PHE A 276 11.91 25.66 -12.41
CA PHE A 276 12.39 24.97 -11.22
C PHE A 276 11.38 25.21 -10.08
N ALA A 277 11.04 24.14 -9.36
CA ALA A 277 10.15 24.27 -8.22
C ALA A 277 10.68 23.48 -7.02
N VAL A 278 10.50 24.08 -5.84
CA VAL A 278 10.76 23.45 -4.54
C VAL A 278 9.47 23.48 -3.75
N ASN A 279 9.01 22.33 -3.30
CA ASN A 279 7.81 22.17 -2.49
C ASN A 279 8.15 21.37 -1.24
N TYR A 280 7.68 21.83 -0.10
CA TYR A 280 7.72 21.12 1.15
C TYR A 280 6.30 20.80 1.59
N ALA A 281 6.07 19.56 2.00
CA ALA A 281 4.80 19.09 2.53
C ALA A 281 5.02 18.43 3.89
N ASN A 282 4.17 18.79 4.85
CA ASN A 282 4.02 18.13 6.13
C ASN A 282 2.62 17.50 6.19
N THR A 283 2.56 16.23 6.53
CA THR A 283 1.31 15.48 6.68
C THR A 283 1.26 14.87 8.07
N ARG A 284 0.14 15.02 8.75
CA ARG A 284 -0.15 14.37 10.03
C ARG A 284 -1.45 13.59 9.89
N GLY A 285 -1.37 12.27 10.04
CA GLY A 285 -2.52 11.37 10.10
C GLY A 285 -2.95 11.15 11.56
N VAL A 286 -4.24 11.14 11.78
CA VAL A 286 -4.89 10.89 13.07
C VAL A 286 -6.01 9.90 12.82
N HIS A 287 -6.33 9.10 13.83
CA HIS A 287 -7.31 8.00 13.72
C HIS A 287 -6.98 7.01 12.61
N GLN A 288 -5.68 6.75 12.38
CA GLN A 288 -5.29 5.76 11.38
C GLN A 288 -5.76 4.38 11.80
N LEU A 289 -6.29 3.62 10.84
CA LEU A 289 -6.84 2.30 11.11
C LEU A 289 -5.74 1.30 11.49
N LEU A 290 -6.05 0.44 12.43
CA LEU A 290 -5.30 -0.76 12.77
C LEU A 290 -6.27 -1.85 13.24
N THR A 291 -5.78 -3.07 13.36
CA THR A 291 -6.48 -4.18 14.02
C THR A 291 -5.77 -4.49 15.33
N ARG A 292 -6.53 -4.70 16.39
CA ARG A 292 -5.99 -5.05 17.71
C ARG A 292 -6.80 -6.19 18.32
N ASP A 293 -6.12 -7.19 18.89
CA ASP A 293 -6.81 -8.13 19.77
C ASP A 293 -7.10 -7.45 21.13
N ILE A 294 -8.37 -7.16 21.36
CA ILE A 294 -8.81 -6.55 22.61
C ILE A 294 -9.01 -7.59 23.73
N ASN A 295 -8.88 -8.89 23.41
CA ASN A 295 -8.94 -9.99 24.36
C ASN A 295 -7.59 -10.73 24.51
N ALA A 296 -6.49 -10.17 24.02
CA ALA A 296 -5.16 -10.71 24.26
C ALA A 296 -4.88 -10.88 25.77
N PRO A 297 -4.03 -11.82 26.20
CA PRO A 297 -3.69 -11.97 27.62
C PRO A 297 -3.08 -10.69 28.18
N LEU A 298 -3.53 -10.25 29.34
CA LEU A 298 -2.83 -9.22 30.12
C LEU A 298 -1.51 -9.82 30.63
N PRO A 299 -0.33 -9.31 30.21
CA PRO A 299 0.94 -9.95 30.51
C PRO A 299 1.31 -9.83 32.00
N THR A 300 0.92 -10.80 32.82
CA THR A 300 1.31 -10.90 34.22
C THR A 300 2.54 -11.79 34.44
N ALA A 301 2.82 -12.67 33.50
CA ALA A 301 3.99 -13.54 33.43
C ALA A 301 4.29 -13.88 31.96
N PHE A 302 5.45 -14.50 31.74
CA PHE A 302 5.86 -15.02 30.42
C PHE A 302 6.39 -16.43 30.57
N ASN A 303 6.11 -17.29 29.59
CA ASN A 303 6.71 -18.62 29.55
C ASN A 303 8.19 -18.58 29.04
N SER A 304 8.82 -19.73 28.91
CA SER A 304 10.21 -19.85 28.46
C SER A 304 10.41 -19.40 27.01
N LEU A 305 9.38 -19.38 26.18
CA LEU A 305 9.40 -18.88 24.79
C LEU A 305 9.12 -17.37 24.72
N GLY A 306 8.78 -16.74 25.85
CA GLY A 306 8.44 -15.32 25.91
C GLY A 306 6.97 -15.01 25.61
N GLU A 307 6.11 -16.02 25.50
CA GLU A 307 4.68 -15.81 25.28
C GLU A 307 4.01 -15.30 26.57
N ALA A 308 3.14 -14.31 26.43
CA ALA A 308 2.43 -13.69 27.53
C ALA A 308 1.44 -14.65 28.19
N ILE A 309 1.47 -14.69 29.52
CA ILE A 309 0.53 -15.46 30.36
C ILE A 309 -0.21 -14.47 31.22
N GLY A 310 -1.53 -14.57 31.24
CA GLY A 310 -2.36 -13.73 32.11
C GLY A 310 -3.86 -13.86 31.85
N PRO A 311 -4.69 -13.16 32.61
CA PRO A 311 -6.12 -13.16 32.37
C PRO A 311 -6.45 -12.43 31.07
N ARG A 312 -7.48 -12.91 30.39
CA ARG A 312 -8.02 -12.24 29.20
C ARG A 312 -9.21 -11.36 29.62
N PRO A 313 -9.29 -10.08 29.15
CA PRO A 313 -10.31 -9.12 29.57
C PRO A 313 -11.74 -9.60 29.41
N PHE A 314 -12.06 -10.35 28.37
CA PHE A 314 -13.40 -10.89 28.10
C PHE A 314 -13.52 -12.40 28.40
N GLY A 315 -12.52 -12.95 29.09
CA GLY A 315 -12.45 -14.37 29.45
C GLY A 315 -11.81 -15.24 28.37
N SER A 316 -11.21 -16.35 28.79
CA SER A 316 -10.48 -17.26 27.89
C SER A 316 -11.38 -18.02 26.91
N VAL A 317 -12.62 -18.32 27.31
CA VAL A 317 -13.59 -19.05 26.45
C VAL A 317 -14.03 -18.22 25.24
N THR A 318 -13.92 -16.89 25.33
CA THR A 318 -14.33 -15.98 24.23
C THR A 318 -13.37 -16.04 23.04
N GLY A 319 -12.12 -16.45 23.26
CA GLY A 319 -11.07 -16.44 22.22
C GLY A 319 -10.58 -15.03 21.87
N ASP A 320 -9.93 -14.91 20.72
CA ASP A 320 -9.37 -13.64 20.28
C ASP A 320 -10.45 -12.74 19.64
N ILE A 321 -10.40 -11.44 19.95
CA ILE A 321 -11.35 -10.45 19.45
C ILE A 321 -10.57 -9.39 18.67
N TYR A 322 -10.51 -9.54 17.37
CA TYR A 322 -9.84 -8.60 16.48
C TYR A 322 -10.73 -7.42 16.18
N GLN A 323 -10.38 -6.26 16.72
CA GLN A 323 -11.15 -5.04 16.57
C GLN A 323 -10.48 -4.07 15.59
N TYR A 324 -11.22 -3.64 14.57
CA TYR A 324 -10.84 -2.51 13.75
C TYR A 324 -11.07 -1.22 14.53
N GLU A 325 -10.02 -0.45 14.74
CA GLU A 325 -10.08 0.80 15.47
C GLU A 325 -9.27 1.92 14.83
N GLY A 326 -9.64 3.17 15.11
CA GLY A 326 -8.99 4.37 14.62
C GLY A 326 -8.04 4.97 15.66
N SER A 327 -7.08 4.21 16.18
CA SER A 327 -6.16 4.66 17.24
C SER A 327 -4.75 4.99 16.74
N GLY A 328 -4.43 4.66 15.49
CA GLY A 328 -3.12 4.87 14.92
C GLY A 328 -2.80 6.32 14.56
N VAL A 329 -1.50 6.61 14.42
CA VAL A 329 -0.97 7.93 14.03
C VAL A 329 0.04 7.82 12.91
N PHE A 330 0.11 8.88 12.10
CA PHE A 330 1.03 8.99 10.98
C PHE A 330 1.62 10.38 10.90
N ARG A 331 2.90 10.50 10.52
CA ARG A 331 3.59 11.77 10.24
C ARG A 331 4.51 11.63 9.06
N GLN A 332 4.45 12.59 8.14
CA GLN A 332 5.35 12.63 6.99
C GLN A 332 5.85 14.05 6.74
N ASN A 333 7.13 14.14 6.40
CA ASN A 333 7.77 15.35 5.90
C ASN A 333 8.39 15.02 4.54
N GLN A 334 8.07 15.82 3.55
CA GLN A 334 8.51 15.57 2.18
C GLN A 334 8.98 16.87 1.54
N LEU A 335 10.21 16.85 1.01
CA LEU A 335 10.75 17.90 0.17
C LEU A 335 10.80 17.40 -1.27
N VAL A 336 10.14 18.09 -2.17
CA VAL A 336 10.10 17.78 -3.61
C VAL A 336 10.76 18.90 -4.38
N VAL A 337 11.84 18.58 -5.08
CA VAL A 337 12.52 19.47 -6.02
C VAL A 337 12.23 18.98 -7.42
N SER A 338 11.69 19.81 -8.28
CA SER A 338 11.39 19.45 -9.66
C SER A 338 11.90 20.49 -10.64
N PHE A 339 12.25 20.03 -11.83
CA PHE A 339 12.67 20.87 -12.93
C PHE A 339 12.01 20.43 -14.25
N ASN A 340 11.77 21.41 -15.09
CA ASN A 340 11.31 21.21 -16.47
C ASN A 340 12.12 22.13 -17.38
N ALA A 341 12.62 21.60 -18.49
CA ALA A 341 13.40 22.36 -19.44
C ALA A 341 13.05 21.99 -20.88
N ARG A 342 12.93 22.99 -21.76
CA ARG A 342 12.81 22.82 -23.20
C ARG A 342 14.00 23.49 -23.86
N LEU A 343 14.97 22.68 -24.23
CA LEU A 343 16.21 23.16 -24.85
C LEU A 343 16.11 23.08 -26.37
N ASN A 344 16.28 24.22 -27.05
CA ASN A 344 16.38 24.33 -28.52
C ASN A 344 15.24 23.70 -29.33
N GLY A 345 14.03 23.58 -28.79
CA GLY A 345 12.86 22.98 -29.46
C GLY A 345 13.00 21.49 -29.82
N ARG A 346 14.18 20.88 -29.62
CA ARG A 346 14.44 19.47 -29.91
C ARG A 346 14.59 18.59 -28.68
N VAL A 347 14.91 19.16 -27.54
CA VAL A 347 15.14 18.44 -26.31
C VAL A 347 14.20 18.97 -25.23
N SER A 348 13.38 18.09 -24.66
CA SER A 348 12.64 18.36 -23.43
C SER A 348 13.17 17.46 -22.32
N LEU A 349 13.31 18.04 -21.13
CA LEU A 349 13.83 17.38 -19.95
C LEU A 349 12.88 17.67 -18.78
N PHE A 350 12.47 16.64 -18.06
CA PHE A 350 11.68 16.73 -16.83
C PHE A 350 12.29 15.83 -15.78
N GLY A 351 12.32 16.30 -14.55
CA GLY A 351 12.76 15.47 -13.45
C GLY A 351 12.31 16.00 -12.11
N TYR A 352 12.34 15.11 -11.12
CA TYR A 352 12.13 15.45 -9.74
C TYR A 352 13.04 14.64 -8.82
N TYR A 353 13.30 15.20 -7.66
CA TYR A 353 13.92 14.53 -6.53
C TYR A 353 13.03 14.73 -5.31
N ILE A 354 12.87 13.66 -4.55
CA ILE A 354 12.08 13.65 -3.31
C ILE A 354 12.99 13.19 -2.17
N LEU A 355 13.05 14.01 -1.13
CA LEU A 355 13.55 13.63 0.18
C LEU A 355 12.35 13.44 1.10
N ASN A 356 12.21 12.26 1.68
CA ASN A 356 11.05 11.85 2.46
C ASN A 356 11.43 11.33 3.84
N LYS A 357 10.55 11.55 4.82
CA LYS A 357 10.57 10.90 6.13
C LYS A 357 9.14 10.64 6.56
N ALA A 358 8.77 9.37 6.65
CA ALA A 358 7.44 8.93 7.07
C ALA A 358 7.55 8.03 8.32
N MET A 359 6.73 8.33 9.32
CA MET A 359 6.68 7.62 10.61
C MET A 359 5.23 7.25 10.91
N SER A 360 4.99 6.05 11.43
CA SER A 360 3.67 5.57 11.81
C SER A 360 3.79 4.49 12.89
N ASP A 361 2.73 4.27 13.62
CA ASP A 361 2.55 3.12 14.52
C ASP A 361 1.68 2.02 13.90
N THR A 362 1.19 2.22 12.68
CA THR A 362 0.41 1.24 11.91
C THR A 362 0.76 1.29 10.44
N ASP A 363 0.61 0.17 9.73
CA ASP A 363 0.62 0.10 8.26
C ASP A 363 -0.78 -0.20 7.70
N GLY A 364 -1.83 0.06 8.50
CA GLY A 364 -3.23 -0.09 8.13
C GLY A 364 -3.95 -1.25 8.84
N PRO A 365 -5.21 -1.50 8.49
CA PRO A 365 -6.07 -2.46 9.19
C PRO A 365 -5.67 -3.93 9.00
N GLY A 366 -4.65 -4.22 8.19
CA GLY A 366 -4.08 -5.56 8.03
C GLY A 366 -2.91 -5.86 8.94
N THR A 367 -2.54 -4.93 9.83
CA THR A 367 -1.41 -5.09 10.76
C THR A 367 -1.88 -4.97 12.21
N MET A 368 -1.28 -5.79 13.08
CA MET A 368 -1.50 -5.75 14.52
C MET A 368 -0.29 -5.11 15.22
N PRO A 369 -0.49 -4.51 16.39
CA PRO A 369 0.62 -3.97 17.16
C PRO A 369 1.38 -5.10 17.88
N SER A 370 2.70 -4.93 18.06
CA SER A 370 3.53 -5.87 18.85
C SER A 370 3.11 -5.95 20.34
N SER A 371 2.30 -5.01 20.79
CA SER A 371 1.64 -5.07 22.09
C SER A 371 0.24 -4.51 21.97
N PRO A 372 -0.80 -5.31 22.22
CA PRO A 372 -2.18 -4.83 22.22
C PRO A 372 -2.47 -3.74 23.26
N TYR A 373 -1.59 -3.57 24.25
CA TYR A 373 -1.75 -2.64 25.37
C TYR A 373 -0.80 -1.44 25.34
N ASP A 374 0.19 -1.41 24.43
CA ASP A 374 1.11 -0.27 24.25
C ASP A 374 1.39 0.00 22.77
N LEU A 375 0.53 0.76 22.12
CA LEU A 375 0.70 1.15 20.73
C LEU A 375 1.89 2.10 20.48
N ARG A 376 2.37 2.79 21.55
CA ARG A 376 3.46 3.75 21.41
C ARG A 376 4.79 3.07 21.08
N SER A 377 4.97 1.84 21.52
CA SER A 377 6.16 1.04 21.22
C SER A 377 6.30 0.76 19.72
N ASP A 378 5.19 0.82 18.94
CA ASP A 378 5.15 0.60 17.50
C ASP A 378 5.39 1.86 16.67
N TYR A 379 5.56 3.04 17.29
CA TYR A 379 5.85 4.25 16.54
C TYR A 379 7.26 4.23 15.96
N GLY A 380 7.36 3.98 14.66
CA GLY A 380 8.61 3.83 13.92
C GLY A 380 8.50 4.30 12.47
N ARG A 381 9.45 3.88 11.63
CA ARG A 381 9.39 4.14 10.19
C ARG A 381 8.14 3.49 9.58
N ALA A 382 7.41 4.23 8.74
CA ALA A 382 6.32 3.64 7.97
C ALA A 382 6.88 2.69 6.89
N ALA A 383 6.17 1.61 6.55
CA ALA A 383 6.63 0.63 5.56
C ALA A 383 6.94 1.23 4.18
N PHE A 384 6.36 2.38 3.84
CA PHE A 384 6.62 3.12 2.60
C PHE A 384 7.60 4.29 2.75
N ASP A 385 8.36 4.38 3.85
CA ASP A 385 9.37 5.43 4.09
C ASP A 385 10.61 5.24 3.21
N PHE A 386 10.50 5.49 1.92
CA PHE A 386 11.71 5.67 1.10
C PHE A 386 12.37 7.01 1.46
N ARG A 387 13.67 7.00 1.73
CA ARG A 387 14.40 8.25 2.08
C ARG A 387 14.63 9.13 0.86
N HIS A 388 15.01 8.54 -0.25
CA HIS A 388 15.36 9.24 -1.48
C HIS A 388 14.63 8.63 -2.67
N ARG A 389 14.05 9.48 -3.53
CA ARG A 389 13.49 9.06 -4.81
C ARG A 389 13.83 10.10 -5.87
N GLY A 390 14.33 9.64 -6.99
CA GLY A 390 14.66 10.46 -8.15
C GLY A 390 14.05 9.92 -9.42
N PHE A 391 13.61 10.82 -10.26
CA PHE A 391 13.11 10.51 -11.60
C PHE A 391 13.61 11.56 -12.58
N VAL A 392 14.15 11.14 -13.71
CA VAL A 392 14.52 12.01 -14.81
C VAL A 392 14.05 11.40 -16.12
N SER A 393 13.34 12.17 -16.92
CA SER A 393 12.87 11.81 -18.25
C SER A 393 13.32 12.85 -19.26
N ALA A 394 13.81 12.40 -20.39
CA ALA A 394 14.15 13.27 -21.52
C ALA A 394 13.40 12.82 -22.78
N THR A 395 13.18 13.75 -23.69
CA THR A 395 12.76 13.43 -25.05
C THR A 395 13.63 14.23 -25.99
N THR A 396 14.23 13.57 -26.97
CA THR A 396 15.06 14.24 -27.99
C THR A 396 14.72 13.71 -29.40
N MET A 397 14.83 14.63 -30.36
CA MET A 397 14.71 14.28 -31.78
C MET A 397 16.12 14.14 -32.37
N LEU A 398 16.47 12.91 -32.69
CA LEU A 398 17.72 12.55 -33.39
C LEU A 398 17.60 12.76 -34.91
N PRO A 399 18.70 12.71 -35.65
CA PRO A 399 18.66 12.65 -37.12
C PRO A 399 17.67 11.59 -37.63
N PHE A 400 17.19 11.73 -38.86
CA PHE A 400 16.20 10.85 -39.50
C PHE A 400 14.82 10.83 -38.80
N LYS A 401 14.46 11.88 -38.06
CA LYS A 401 13.19 11.98 -37.28
C LYS A 401 12.98 10.83 -36.29
N ILE A 402 14.06 10.30 -35.76
CA ILE A 402 14.01 9.32 -34.70
C ILE A 402 13.80 10.05 -33.36
N ARG A 403 12.72 9.71 -32.64
CA ARG A 403 12.46 10.20 -31.28
C ARG A 403 13.05 9.21 -30.29
N MET A 404 13.90 9.69 -29.39
CA MET A 404 14.44 8.94 -28.28
C MET A 404 13.91 9.53 -26.97
N ALA A 405 13.41 8.68 -26.09
CA ALA A 405 12.84 9.07 -24.80
C ALA A 405 13.38 8.15 -23.69
N PRO A 406 14.57 8.46 -23.15
CA PRO A 406 15.06 7.77 -21.94
C PRO A 406 14.35 8.29 -20.70
N PHE A 407 14.13 7.40 -19.73
CA PHE A 407 13.82 7.79 -18.37
C PHE A 407 14.54 6.88 -17.36
N ILE A 408 15.01 7.49 -16.30
CA ILE A 408 15.65 6.81 -15.18
C ILE A 408 14.82 7.02 -13.91
N PHE A 409 14.65 5.94 -13.14
CA PHE A 409 14.03 5.94 -11.84
C PHE A 409 15.01 5.38 -10.81
N LEU A 410 15.15 6.10 -9.70
CA LEU A 410 16.04 5.78 -8.60
C LEU A 410 15.25 5.89 -7.30
N GLN A 411 15.37 4.90 -6.42
CA GLN A 411 14.75 4.94 -5.09
C GLN A 411 15.65 4.23 -4.09
N SER A 412 15.80 4.82 -2.89
CA SER A 412 16.41 4.12 -1.75
C SER A 412 15.56 2.93 -1.31
N GLY A 413 16.14 2.00 -0.58
CA GLY A 413 15.43 0.88 -0.01
C GLY A 413 14.23 1.31 0.82
N LEU A 414 13.19 0.49 0.81
CA LEU A 414 12.10 0.60 1.76
C LEU A 414 12.51 -0.09 3.06
N PRO A 415 12.06 0.40 4.21
CA PRO A 415 12.29 -0.28 5.47
C PRO A 415 11.44 -1.55 5.58
N TYR A 416 11.89 -2.50 6.38
CA TYR A 416 11.14 -3.70 6.71
C TYR A 416 11.32 -4.10 8.17
N ASN A 417 10.32 -4.80 8.69
CA ASN A 417 10.27 -5.19 10.09
C ASN A 417 11.16 -6.39 10.38
N VAL A 418 11.69 -6.45 11.59
CA VAL A 418 12.28 -7.66 12.18
C VAL A 418 11.23 -8.24 13.10
N THR A 419 10.80 -9.49 12.83
CA THR A 419 9.82 -10.19 13.64
C THR A 419 10.43 -11.44 14.28
N SER A 420 9.94 -11.79 15.46
CA SER A 420 10.44 -12.93 16.24
C SER A 420 10.11 -14.27 15.57
N GLY A 421 8.94 -14.35 14.92
CA GLY A 421 8.34 -15.60 14.46
C GLY A 421 7.70 -16.42 15.59
N VAL A 422 7.57 -15.82 16.78
CA VAL A 422 6.90 -16.37 17.95
C VAL A 422 5.82 -15.37 18.36
N ASP A 423 4.63 -15.83 18.67
CA ASP A 423 3.53 -15.01 19.21
C ASP A 423 3.81 -14.71 20.69
N THR A 424 4.44 -13.56 20.92
CA THR A 424 4.90 -13.18 22.27
C THR A 424 3.84 -12.44 23.07
N ASN A 425 2.86 -11.87 22.41
CA ASN A 425 1.78 -11.10 23.03
C ASN A 425 0.47 -11.90 23.22
N GLY A 426 0.37 -13.09 22.58
CA GLY A 426 -0.76 -14.00 22.72
C GLY A 426 -1.99 -13.57 21.90
N ASP A 427 -1.81 -12.77 20.86
CA ASP A 427 -2.88 -12.29 19.98
C ASP A 427 -3.14 -13.19 18.76
N GLY A 428 -2.41 -14.30 18.63
CA GLY A 428 -2.58 -15.25 17.53
C GLY A 428 -1.76 -14.94 16.28
N ASN A 429 -0.96 -13.86 16.23
CA ASN A 429 -0.19 -13.46 15.06
C ASN A 429 1.33 -13.33 15.33
N PRO A 430 2.13 -14.37 15.08
CA PRO A 430 3.57 -14.34 15.32
C PRO A 430 4.35 -13.43 14.35
N ASN A 431 3.71 -12.87 13.33
CA ASN A 431 4.38 -12.10 12.31
C ASN A 431 4.50 -10.60 12.62
N ASP A 432 3.81 -10.13 13.66
CA ASP A 432 3.84 -8.72 14.08
C ASP A 432 4.71 -8.51 15.32
N ASP A 433 5.04 -9.58 16.05
CA ASP A 433 5.85 -9.54 17.25
C ASP A 433 7.30 -9.20 16.99
N ARG A 434 7.78 -8.12 17.59
CA ARG A 434 9.16 -7.67 17.45
C ARG A 434 10.05 -8.21 18.56
N PRO A 435 11.25 -8.71 18.22
CA PRO A 435 12.23 -9.13 19.22
C PRO A 435 12.82 -7.91 19.95
N ALA A 436 13.54 -8.16 21.03
CA ALA A 436 14.43 -7.18 21.63
C ALA A 436 15.86 -7.29 21.07
N PHE A 437 16.67 -6.25 21.24
CA PHE A 437 18.11 -6.40 21.09
C PHE A 437 18.65 -7.30 22.20
N ALA A 438 19.50 -8.26 21.82
CA ALA A 438 20.06 -9.22 22.77
C ALA A 438 20.91 -8.52 23.84
N GLN A 439 20.60 -8.78 25.11
CA GLN A 439 21.36 -8.30 26.26
C GLN A 439 22.42 -9.32 26.72
N ASN A 440 22.16 -10.61 26.46
CA ASN A 440 23.04 -11.72 26.79
C ASN A 440 22.99 -12.78 25.67
N LEU A 441 24.11 -12.93 24.97
CA LEU A 441 24.23 -13.85 23.84
C LEU A 441 24.11 -15.34 24.19
N SER A 442 24.22 -15.70 25.49
CA SER A 442 24.13 -17.08 25.93
C SER A 442 22.69 -17.55 26.18
N ARG A 443 21.68 -16.70 25.98
CA ARG A 443 20.29 -17.09 26.18
C ARG A 443 19.81 -17.97 25.00
N PRO A 444 19.03 -19.03 25.25
CA PRO A 444 18.54 -19.91 24.21
C PRO A 444 17.55 -19.22 23.24
N THR A 445 16.96 -18.10 23.65
CA THR A 445 16.04 -17.27 22.85
C THR A 445 16.76 -16.25 21.98
N VAL A 446 18.10 -16.19 22.04
CA VAL A 446 18.89 -15.26 21.23
C VAL A 446 19.26 -15.88 19.89
N ILE A 447 18.91 -15.17 18.83
CA ILE A 447 19.29 -15.50 17.45
C ILE A 447 20.30 -14.44 16.97
N ASP A 448 21.54 -14.87 16.73
CA ASP A 448 22.54 -14.02 16.09
C ASP A 448 22.43 -14.16 14.57
N ARG A 449 22.28 -13.01 13.90
CA ARG A 449 22.24 -12.91 12.44
C ARG A 449 23.43 -12.11 11.95
N PRO A 450 24.49 -12.76 11.44
CA PRO A 450 25.70 -12.08 11.00
C PRO A 450 25.41 -10.94 10.02
N GLY A 451 25.93 -9.77 10.33
CA GLY A 451 25.71 -8.55 9.55
C GLY A 451 24.45 -7.75 9.92
N PHE A 452 23.54 -8.31 10.74
CA PHE A 452 22.31 -7.65 11.19
C PHE A 452 22.28 -7.42 12.71
N GLY A 453 22.92 -8.27 13.50
CA GLY A 453 22.96 -8.21 14.96
C GLY A 453 22.33 -9.40 15.63
N ALA A 454 22.38 -9.40 16.96
CA ALA A 454 21.80 -10.42 17.81
C ALA A 454 20.46 -9.94 18.40
N PHE A 455 19.44 -10.78 18.30
CA PHE A 455 18.07 -10.48 18.68
C PHE A 455 17.56 -11.53 19.67
N ASP A 456 16.86 -11.08 20.70
CA ASP A 456 16.18 -11.97 21.68
C ASP A 456 14.68 -12.06 21.34
N THR A 457 14.23 -13.25 20.98
CA THR A 457 12.83 -13.50 20.58
C THR A 457 11.85 -13.55 21.75
N ALA A 458 12.32 -13.49 23.01
CA ALA A 458 11.51 -13.51 24.21
C ALA A 458 11.65 -12.20 25.03
N PRO A 459 11.26 -11.03 24.46
CA PRO A 459 11.46 -9.73 25.11
C PRO A 459 10.81 -9.62 26.47
N GLY A 460 9.62 -10.23 26.67
CA GLY A 460 8.90 -10.19 27.94
C GLY A 460 9.61 -10.84 29.12
N THR A 461 10.60 -11.69 28.85
CA THR A 461 11.42 -12.35 29.90
C THR A 461 12.66 -11.54 30.29
N LEU A 462 12.89 -10.38 29.65
CA LEU A 462 14.05 -9.54 29.88
C LEU A 462 13.71 -8.35 30.79
N PRO A 463 14.53 -8.05 31.81
CA PRO A 463 14.40 -6.80 32.51
C PRO A 463 14.83 -5.65 31.59
N ASN A 464 13.97 -4.63 31.45
CA ASN A 464 14.22 -3.45 30.62
C ASN A 464 14.54 -3.79 29.13
N ALA A 465 13.75 -4.68 28.53
CA ALA A 465 13.87 -5.04 27.12
C ALA A 465 13.81 -3.79 26.23
N VAL A 466 14.77 -3.66 25.31
CA VAL A 466 14.72 -2.64 24.26
C VAL A 466 14.25 -3.34 22.98
N LEU A 467 12.99 -3.16 22.62
CA LEU A 467 12.44 -3.73 21.40
C LEU A 467 13.16 -3.16 20.16
N VAL A 468 13.37 -4.00 19.18
CA VAL A 468 13.84 -3.56 17.87
C VAL A 468 12.81 -2.58 17.29
N PRO A 469 13.21 -1.36 16.88
CA PRO A 469 12.26 -0.39 16.32
C PRO A 469 11.49 -0.94 15.12
N ARG A 470 10.23 -0.49 14.97
CA ARG A 470 9.42 -0.84 13.80
C ARG A 470 10.14 -0.47 12.50
N ASN A 471 10.12 -1.40 11.54
CA ASN A 471 10.75 -1.21 10.24
C ASN A 471 12.21 -0.77 10.34
N TYR A 472 12.97 -1.47 11.19
CA TYR A 472 14.36 -1.14 11.56
C TYR A 472 15.34 -1.32 10.42
N LEU A 473 15.20 -2.41 9.66
CA LEU A 473 16.11 -2.75 8.57
C LEU A 473 15.69 -2.04 7.28
N GLU A 474 16.65 -1.92 6.34
CA GLU A 474 16.42 -1.31 5.03
C GLU A 474 16.68 -2.31 3.92
N GLY A 475 15.73 -2.45 3.02
CA GLY A 475 15.81 -3.32 1.86
C GLY A 475 16.66 -2.71 0.73
N PRO A 476 16.81 -3.43 -0.40
CA PRO A 476 17.57 -2.95 -1.55
C PRO A 476 16.89 -1.75 -2.21
N GLY A 477 17.71 -0.85 -2.74
CA GLY A 477 17.24 0.27 -3.57
C GLY A 477 16.83 -0.20 -4.96
N ILE A 478 16.08 0.65 -5.66
CA ILE A 478 15.61 0.40 -7.03
C ILE A 478 16.35 1.32 -8.00
N VAL A 479 16.90 0.74 -9.06
CA VAL A 479 17.50 1.45 -10.18
C VAL A 479 16.90 0.91 -11.48
N SER A 480 16.24 1.74 -12.26
CA SER A 480 15.65 1.34 -13.54
C SER A 480 15.87 2.41 -14.59
N LEU A 481 16.47 2.04 -15.71
CA LEU A 481 16.57 2.86 -16.92
C LEU A 481 15.73 2.23 -18.02
N THR A 482 14.82 3.00 -18.57
CA THR A 482 14.07 2.62 -19.78
C THR A 482 14.41 3.58 -20.90
N VAL A 483 14.68 3.04 -22.08
CA VAL A 483 14.92 3.84 -23.27
C VAL A 483 13.91 3.45 -24.33
N ARG A 484 13.13 4.43 -24.79
CA ARG A 484 12.18 4.26 -25.89
C ARG A 484 12.71 4.96 -27.13
N VAL A 485 12.76 4.25 -28.24
CA VAL A 485 13.13 4.78 -29.54
C VAL A 485 11.97 4.57 -30.50
N SER A 486 11.54 5.62 -31.18
CA SER A 486 10.42 5.52 -32.11
C SER A 486 10.65 6.36 -33.36
N ARG A 487 10.07 5.90 -34.46
CA ARG A 487 10.03 6.64 -35.72
C ARG A 487 8.65 6.53 -36.34
N SER A 488 8.12 7.65 -36.80
CA SER A 488 6.83 7.72 -37.48
C SER A 488 7.02 8.15 -38.94
N TRP A 489 6.33 7.48 -39.84
CA TRP A 489 6.18 7.81 -41.23
C TRP A 489 4.73 8.16 -41.49
N SER A 490 4.50 9.32 -42.10
CA SER A 490 3.15 9.78 -42.47
C SER A 490 3.01 9.73 -43.97
N PHE A 491 1.91 9.20 -44.49
CA PHE A 491 1.63 9.03 -45.89
C PHE A 491 0.14 9.21 -46.21
N GLY A 492 -0.18 9.37 -47.47
CA GLY A 492 -1.53 9.71 -47.93
C GLY A 492 -1.75 11.22 -48.08
N SER A 493 -2.87 11.61 -48.72
CA SER A 493 -3.21 13.02 -48.91
C SER A 493 -3.42 13.73 -47.58
N SER A 494 -2.93 14.95 -47.44
CA SER A 494 -3.30 15.84 -46.33
C SER A 494 -4.79 16.18 -46.46
N GLY A 495 -5.62 15.72 -45.52
CA GLY A 495 -7.07 16.01 -45.52
C GLY A 495 -7.27 17.54 -45.42
N ARG A 496 -7.90 18.15 -46.41
CA ARG A 496 -8.49 19.49 -46.32
C ARG A 496 -9.64 19.41 -45.32
N GLY A 497 -9.40 19.63 -44.02
CA GLY A 497 -10.47 19.60 -43.05
C GLY A 497 -10.06 19.55 -41.59
N ALA A 498 -8.79 19.35 -41.25
CA ALA A 498 -8.33 19.60 -39.90
C ALA A 498 -8.26 21.12 -39.70
N GLY A 499 -9.39 21.72 -39.30
CA GLY A 499 -9.39 23.07 -38.73
C GLY A 499 -8.29 23.14 -37.71
N ASN A 500 -7.60 24.24 -37.70
CA ASN A 500 -6.53 24.67 -36.80
C ASN A 500 -6.91 24.40 -35.30
N THR A 501 -6.95 23.15 -34.92
CA THR A 501 -6.82 22.78 -33.49
C THR A 501 -5.33 22.99 -33.26
N GLY A 502 -5.07 24.17 -32.73
CA GLY A 502 -3.74 24.65 -32.37
C GLY A 502 -2.95 23.51 -31.73
N SER A 503 -1.70 23.45 -32.11
CA SER A 503 -0.67 22.68 -31.46
C SER A 503 -1.02 22.44 -30.01
N ASP A 504 -1.67 21.31 -29.72
CA ASP A 504 -1.67 20.76 -28.37
C ASP A 504 -0.24 20.34 -28.11
N GLU A 505 0.55 21.37 -27.88
CA GLU A 505 1.80 21.29 -27.18
C GLU A 505 1.50 20.52 -25.90
N ILE A 506 2.12 19.36 -25.77
CA ILE A 506 2.14 18.59 -24.52
C ILE A 506 2.66 19.54 -23.46
N ARG A 507 1.76 20.25 -22.78
CA ARG A 507 2.04 21.01 -21.57
C ARG A 507 2.26 20.00 -20.46
N GLY A 508 3.48 19.49 -20.37
CA GLY A 508 3.92 18.67 -19.22
C GLY A 508 3.82 19.39 -17.87
N GLY A 509 3.35 20.64 -17.86
CA GLY A 509 3.09 21.43 -16.65
C GLY A 509 1.69 21.29 -16.08
N ASP A 510 0.70 20.81 -16.84
CA ASP A 510 -0.70 20.78 -16.35
C ASP A 510 -1.00 19.54 -15.51
N ALA A 511 -0.22 18.47 -15.63
CA ALA A 511 -0.34 17.29 -14.78
C ALA A 511 0.00 17.57 -13.30
N ILE A 512 0.85 18.56 -13.03
CA ILE A 512 1.19 18.99 -11.66
C ILE A 512 0.24 20.12 -11.18
N ARG A 513 -0.41 20.84 -12.10
CA ARG A 513 -1.33 21.94 -11.76
C ARG A 513 -2.66 21.46 -11.16
N ASN A 514 -3.14 20.27 -11.51
CA ASN A 514 -4.41 19.72 -11.02
C ASN A 514 -4.24 18.59 -9.99
N GLY A 515 -3.03 18.09 -9.78
CA GLY A 515 -2.73 17.17 -8.69
C GLY A 515 -2.55 17.97 -7.40
N GLY A 516 -3.61 18.13 -6.60
CA GLY A 516 -3.41 18.41 -5.19
C GLY A 516 -2.45 17.37 -4.62
N LEU A 517 -1.68 17.73 -3.60
CA LEU A 517 -0.73 16.89 -2.88
C LEU A 517 -1.35 15.63 -2.22
N SER A 518 -2.57 15.25 -2.61
CA SER A 518 -3.18 13.98 -2.25
C SER A 518 -2.54 12.86 -3.04
N GLY A 519 -2.02 11.85 -2.35
CA GLY A 519 -1.38 10.64 -2.91
C GLY A 519 -2.30 9.72 -3.72
N GLY A 520 -3.29 10.28 -4.43
CA GLY A 520 -4.10 9.58 -5.40
C GLY A 520 -3.29 9.33 -6.67
N SER A 521 -3.24 8.08 -7.10
CA SER A 521 -2.64 7.57 -8.32
C SER A 521 -3.12 8.36 -9.56
N SER A 522 -2.45 9.46 -9.90
CA SER A 522 -2.69 10.12 -11.18
C SER A 522 -1.99 9.36 -12.29
N GLN A 523 -2.72 8.49 -12.97
CA GLN A 523 -2.31 7.84 -14.24
C GLN A 523 -1.96 8.84 -15.36
N SER A 524 -2.16 10.15 -15.14
CA SER A 524 -2.00 11.18 -16.15
C SER A 524 -0.56 11.53 -16.52
N GLY A 525 0.43 11.19 -15.68
CA GLY A 525 1.85 11.47 -15.97
C GLY A 525 2.43 10.64 -17.12
N LEU A 526 1.84 9.48 -17.42
CA LEU A 526 2.29 8.56 -18.47
C LEU A 526 1.55 8.70 -19.80
N ALA A 527 0.39 9.33 -19.81
CA ALA A 527 -0.37 9.55 -21.03
C ALA A 527 0.43 10.36 -22.09
N GLY A 528 1.29 11.28 -21.65
CA GLY A 528 2.20 12.04 -22.52
C GLY A 528 3.31 11.19 -23.15
N VAL A 529 3.67 10.04 -22.58
CA VAL A 529 4.68 9.12 -23.13
C VAL A 529 4.08 8.24 -24.22
N ASN A 530 2.78 7.99 -24.20
CA ASN A 530 2.06 7.18 -25.18
C ASN A 530 1.34 7.99 -26.27
N GLY A 531 1.35 9.32 -26.19
CA GLY A 531 0.71 10.19 -27.17
C GLY A 531 1.25 9.96 -28.59
N GLY A 532 0.40 9.46 -29.49
CA GLY A 532 0.73 9.39 -30.91
C GLY A 532 0.93 10.82 -31.45
N ILE A 533 1.90 10.98 -32.34
CA ILE A 533 2.08 12.25 -33.08
C ILE A 533 0.83 12.42 -33.95
N ALA A 534 0.03 13.45 -33.67
CA ALA A 534 -1.04 13.85 -34.57
C ALA A 534 -0.39 14.26 -35.91
N THR A 535 -0.67 13.54 -36.98
CA THR A 535 -0.14 13.82 -38.31
C THR A 535 -1.23 14.46 -39.16
N ALA A 536 -0.85 15.45 -39.96
CA ALA A 536 -1.74 16.07 -40.94
C ALA A 536 -2.08 15.13 -42.12
N HIS A 537 -1.50 13.94 -42.14
CA HIS A 537 -1.71 12.93 -43.19
C HIS A 537 -2.71 11.88 -42.75
N ARG A 538 -3.43 11.30 -43.72
CA ARG A 538 -4.48 10.29 -43.45
C ARG A 538 -3.95 9.03 -42.77
N TYR A 539 -2.72 8.65 -43.04
CA TYR A 539 -2.11 7.44 -42.47
C TYR A 539 -0.79 7.76 -41.79
N ALA A 540 -0.52 7.10 -40.66
CA ALA A 540 0.77 7.14 -39.99
C ALA A 540 1.17 5.76 -39.47
N LEU A 541 2.37 5.30 -39.88
CA LEU A 541 3.01 4.11 -39.33
C LEU A 541 4.06 4.55 -38.31
N THR A 542 3.92 4.08 -37.06
CA THR A 542 4.90 4.32 -36.01
C THR A 542 5.51 2.99 -35.58
N LEU A 543 6.81 2.87 -35.69
CA LEU A 543 7.58 1.78 -35.11
C LEU A 543 8.24 2.26 -33.83
N THR A 544 8.13 1.46 -32.78
CA THR A 544 8.68 1.76 -31.45
C THR A 544 9.47 0.55 -30.96
N ALA A 545 10.68 0.79 -30.45
CA ALA A 545 11.45 -0.15 -29.67
C ALA A 545 11.59 0.40 -28.24
N SER A 546 11.17 -0.37 -27.25
CA SER A 546 11.27 -0.01 -25.83
C SER A 546 12.21 -0.98 -25.13
N PHE A 547 13.31 -0.46 -24.61
CA PHE A 547 14.30 -1.20 -23.83
C PHE A 547 13.99 -0.94 -22.34
N ARG A 548 13.21 -1.83 -21.72
CA ARG A 548 12.91 -1.75 -20.29
C ARG A 548 14.06 -2.35 -19.50
N ASN A 549 14.38 -1.74 -18.36
CA ASN A 549 15.55 -2.11 -17.56
C ASN A 549 16.82 -2.24 -18.44
N ALA A 550 17.13 -1.19 -19.21
CA ALA A 550 18.24 -1.19 -20.18
C ALA A 550 19.60 -1.47 -19.52
N LEU A 551 19.78 -1.16 -18.24
CA LEU A 551 20.96 -1.46 -17.44
C LEU A 551 21.05 -2.95 -17.05
N ASN A 552 19.99 -3.72 -17.25
CA ASN A 552 19.89 -5.12 -16.79
C ASN A 552 20.13 -5.26 -15.28
N ASN A 553 19.66 -4.31 -14.49
CA ASN A 553 19.81 -4.31 -13.05
C ASN A 553 18.74 -5.18 -12.40
N VAL A 554 19.12 -6.05 -11.47
CA VAL A 554 18.18 -6.81 -10.66
C VAL A 554 17.65 -5.92 -9.54
N ASN A 555 16.34 -5.75 -9.46
CA ASN A 555 15.66 -5.00 -8.41
C ASN A 555 14.90 -5.99 -7.52
N PRO A 556 15.50 -6.47 -6.43
CA PRO A 556 14.87 -7.45 -5.54
C PRO A 556 13.69 -6.82 -4.77
N ALA A 557 12.76 -7.68 -4.34
CA ALA A 557 11.74 -7.32 -3.37
C ALA A 557 12.35 -7.07 -1.97
N LEU A 558 11.52 -6.71 -0.99
CA LEU A 558 11.96 -6.59 0.39
C LEU A 558 12.48 -7.94 0.91
N PRO A 559 13.55 -7.94 1.70
CA PRO A 559 14.05 -9.13 2.36
C PRO A 559 13.06 -9.68 3.39
N ILE A 560 13.20 -10.96 3.69
CA ILE A 560 12.45 -11.61 4.77
C ILE A 560 12.98 -11.09 6.11
N GLY A 561 12.08 -10.57 6.96
CA GLY A 561 12.40 -10.02 8.27
C GLY A 561 12.07 -10.94 9.46
N ASN A 562 11.52 -12.13 9.19
CA ASN A 562 11.20 -13.11 10.25
C ASN A 562 12.47 -13.86 10.66
N LEU A 563 12.84 -13.79 11.95
CA LEU A 563 14.04 -14.43 12.51
C LEU A 563 13.98 -15.95 12.47
N SER A 564 12.80 -16.55 12.47
CA SER A 564 12.64 -18.00 12.32
C SER A 564 12.92 -18.51 10.90
N SER A 565 12.95 -17.60 9.91
CA SER A 565 13.21 -17.97 8.52
C SER A 565 14.71 -18.16 8.25
N PRO A 566 15.11 -19.24 7.54
CA PRO A 566 16.49 -19.43 7.07
C PRO A 566 16.90 -18.38 6.01
N PHE A 567 15.91 -17.71 5.43
CA PHE A 567 16.11 -16.66 4.43
C PHE A 567 16.08 -15.25 5.04
N PHE A 568 16.20 -15.13 6.37
CA PHE A 568 16.29 -13.83 7.02
C PHE A 568 17.32 -12.92 6.34
N GLY A 569 16.94 -11.68 6.08
CA GLY A 569 17.78 -10.69 5.40
C GLY A 569 17.98 -10.92 3.89
N ARG A 570 17.35 -11.94 3.30
CA ARG A 570 17.44 -12.24 1.87
C ARG A 570 16.13 -11.93 1.15
N SER A 571 16.24 -11.37 -0.05
CA SER A 571 15.10 -11.20 -0.94
C SER A 571 14.91 -12.47 -1.77
N VAL A 572 13.76 -13.10 -1.67
CA VAL A 572 13.41 -14.33 -2.41
C VAL A 572 12.56 -14.08 -3.64
N ALA A 573 12.21 -12.83 -3.90
CA ALA A 573 11.38 -12.40 -5.03
C ALA A 573 11.94 -11.14 -5.68
N LEU A 574 11.46 -10.83 -6.89
CA LEU A 574 11.71 -9.57 -7.55
C LEU A 574 10.67 -8.53 -7.12
N ASN A 575 11.05 -7.26 -7.16
CA ASN A 575 10.13 -6.17 -6.88
C ASN A 575 9.02 -6.13 -7.95
N THR A 576 7.79 -6.41 -7.55
CA THR A 576 6.62 -6.42 -8.44
C THR A 576 6.07 -5.02 -8.71
N PHE A 577 6.40 -4.05 -7.87
CA PHE A 577 6.07 -2.65 -8.12
C PHE A 577 7.05 -2.11 -9.15
N GLY A 578 6.63 -2.07 -10.41
CA GLY A 578 7.40 -1.39 -11.44
C GLY A 578 7.68 0.07 -11.06
N PRO A 579 8.73 0.70 -11.62
CA PRO A 579 9.14 2.06 -11.25
C PRO A 579 8.09 3.13 -11.50
N LEU A 580 6.99 2.78 -12.15
CA LEU A 580 5.91 3.70 -12.50
C LEU A 580 4.55 3.11 -12.12
N PRO A 581 3.63 3.90 -11.52
CA PRO A 581 2.24 3.52 -11.32
C PRO A 581 1.61 3.11 -12.67
N GLY A 582 1.03 1.92 -12.75
CA GLY A 582 0.43 1.39 -13.98
C GLY A 582 1.39 0.64 -14.91
N ALA A 583 2.68 0.54 -14.60
CA ALA A 583 3.53 -0.48 -15.21
C ALA A 583 3.05 -1.85 -14.68
N GLY A 584 2.71 -2.77 -15.57
CA GLY A 584 2.27 -4.11 -15.18
C GLY A 584 3.27 -4.83 -14.26
N PRO A 585 2.84 -5.88 -13.56
CA PRO A 585 3.71 -6.65 -12.68
C PRO A 585 4.98 -7.06 -13.43
N ASN A 586 6.13 -6.96 -12.78
CA ASN A 586 7.46 -7.30 -13.30
C ASN A 586 8.05 -6.36 -14.39
N ALA A 587 7.48 -5.19 -14.63
CA ALA A 587 8.02 -4.24 -15.61
C ALA A 587 9.34 -3.62 -15.12
N GLY A 588 10.46 -4.29 -15.36
CA GLY A 588 11.81 -3.78 -15.09
C GLY A 588 12.43 -4.22 -13.78
N ALA A 589 11.88 -5.23 -13.10
CA ALA A 589 12.42 -5.74 -11.84
C ALA A 589 13.54 -6.78 -12.01
N GLY A 590 13.53 -7.53 -13.10
CA GLY A 590 14.50 -8.59 -13.40
C GLY A 590 15.36 -8.29 -14.61
N ASN A 591 15.32 -9.16 -15.60
CA ASN A 591 16.09 -9.05 -16.82
C ASN A 591 15.62 -7.89 -17.69
N ARG A 592 16.51 -7.44 -18.60
CA ARG A 592 16.17 -6.48 -19.66
C ARG A 592 15.06 -7.04 -20.55
N HIS A 593 14.04 -6.23 -20.79
CA HIS A 593 12.98 -6.54 -21.76
C HIS A 593 13.06 -5.60 -22.97
N ILE A 594 13.00 -6.19 -24.16
CA ILE A 594 12.91 -5.44 -25.41
C ILE A 594 11.52 -5.69 -25.99
N GLU A 595 10.75 -4.61 -26.12
CA GLU A 595 9.40 -4.63 -26.69
C GLU A 595 9.41 -3.89 -28.02
N LEU A 596 8.96 -4.54 -29.07
CA LEU A 596 8.78 -3.95 -30.39
C LEU A 596 7.29 -3.76 -30.66
N GLN A 597 6.92 -2.55 -31.06
CA GLN A 597 5.53 -2.19 -31.35
C GLN A 597 5.46 -1.52 -32.73
N ALA A 598 4.54 -1.98 -33.56
CA ALA A 598 4.12 -1.31 -34.78
C ALA A 598 2.68 -0.80 -34.60
N ARG A 599 2.46 0.48 -34.87
CA ARG A 599 1.14 1.13 -34.79
C ARG A 599 0.82 1.81 -36.12
N LEU A 600 -0.26 1.39 -36.74
CA LEU A 600 -0.85 2.06 -37.87
C LEU A 600 -2.03 2.91 -37.41
N THR A 601 -2.04 4.19 -37.73
CA THR A 601 -3.14 5.12 -37.49
C THR A 601 -3.73 5.55 -38.82
N PHE A 602 -5.07 5.52 -38.93
CA PHE A 602 -5.82 5.87 -40.17
C PHE A 602 -7.05 6.68 -39.82
#